data_4d5044bb8588abfbdc077f66b6c7cefd
#
_entry.id   4d5044bb8588abfbdc077f66b6c7cefd
#
_cell.length_a   1.000
_cell.length_b   1.000
_cell.length_c   1.000
_cell.angle_alpha   90.00
_cell.angle_beta   90.00
_cell.angle_gamma   90.00
#
_symmetry.space_group_name_H-M   'P 1'
#
loop_
_entity.id
_entity.type
_entity.pdbx_description
1 polymer ?
#
loop_
_entity_poly.entity_id
_entity_poly.type
_entity_poly.pdbx_seq_one_letter_code
_entity_poly.pdbx_strand_id
1 'polypeptide(L)'
;MKLCAQTTRLWQLSLWMLLIGIATMPIACGAKGGSSSGDFEKVSQSGATFSPDDLLALGFKQSRAYSTDGLPGASAAIYGFWRPNGEDPVDYEVRFYGSHEDAVSLGVELAVEGTGDDAVFDVSEARYKEGVQDRRMVIGAARSGIGPRYADYAVFDNLVLLCQGGTPDHALERCSALTIALTKGVRQ
;
A
#
# COMPACT_ATOMS: atom_id res chain seq x y z
N MET A 1 55.41 13.86 74.26
CA MET A 1 56.35 14.98 73.99
C MET A 1 55.97 15.67 72.74
N LYS A 2 55.69 16.96 72.87
CA LYS A 2 55.78 18.08 71.94
C LYS A 2 54.98 17.93 70.64
N LEU A 3 53.87 18.65 70.52
CA LEU A 3 53.67 20.07 70.16
C LEU A 3 54.15 20.40 68.75
N CYS A 4 53.38 20.88 67.92
CA CYS A 4 52.99 22.25 67.55
C CYS A 4 52.28 22.17 66.17
N ALA A 5 51.17 22.69 66.05
CA ALA A 5 50.69 24.06 65.97
C ALA A 5 50.59 24.53 64.53
N GLN A 6 49.33 24.79 64.20
CA GLN A 6 48.79 25.98 63.51
C GLN A 6 49.54 26.46 62.26
N THR A 7 48.77 26.66 61.23
CA THR A 7 48.22 28.01 60.97
C THR A 7 47.24 28.01 59.74
N THR A 8 46.16 28.64 60.03
CA THR A 8 45.20 29.24 59.14
C THR A 8 45.81 30.01 57.95
N ARG A 9 45.23 29.94 56.81
CA ARG A 9 44.84 31.16 56.09
C ARG A 9 43.83 30.80 54.94
N LEU A 10 42.70 31.40 55.11
CA LEU A 10 41.80 31.83 54.08
C LEU A 10 42.53 32.44 52.88
N TRP A 11 42.13 32.17 51.66
CA TRP A 11 41.66 33.18 50.75
C TRP A 11 41.38 32.60 49.33
N GLN A 12 40.29 33.07 48.89
CA GLN A 12 39.83 33.38 47.51
C GLN A 12 39.32 32.21 46.62
N LEU A 13 38.03 32.10 46.61
CA LEU A 13 37.14 32.48 45.51
C LEU A 13 37.84 32.45 44.15
N SER A 14 37.61 31.43 43.41
CA SER A 14 37.55 31.54 41.98
C SER A 14 36.47 30.62 41.48
N LEU A 15 35.39 31.27 41.16
CA LEU A 15 34.23 30.84 40.42
C LEU A 15 34.70 30.29 39.05
N TRP A 16 34.69 29.00 38.89
CA TRP A 16 34.68 28.43 37.55
C TRP A 16 33.42 27.57 37.42
N MET A 17 32.39 28.21 36.92
CA MET A 17 31.22 27.54 36.35
C MET A 17 31.70 26.68 35.17
N LEU A 18 31.87 25.42 35.42
CA LEU A 18 31.95 24.42 34.38
C LEU A 18 30.51 24.12 33.98
N LEU A 19 30.05 24.80 32.94
CA LEU A 19 28.86 24.47 32.18
C LEU A 19 29.05 23.07 31.60
N ILE A 20 28.55 22.07 32.30
CA ILE A 20 28.35 20.73 31.73
C ILE A 20 27.18 20.86 30.79
N GLY A 21 27.47 21.13 29.51
CA GLY A 21 26.54 21.00 28.41
C GLY A 21 26.14 19.53 28.26
N ILE A 22 25.01 19.18 28.82
CA ILE A 22 24.35 17.90 28.50
C ILE A 22 23.88 17.98 27.06
N ALA A 23 24.72 17.51 26.16
CA ALA A 23 24.31 17.25 24.78
C ALA A 23 23.28 16.11 24.80
N THR A 24 22.01 16.47 24.81
CA THR A 24 20.92 15.54 24.51
C THR A 24 21.03 15.17 23.06
N MET A 25 21.73 14.08 22.76
CA MET A 25 21.63 13.44 21.44
C MET A 25 20.19 12.93 21.25
N PRO A 26 19.48 13.37 20.22
CA PRO A 26 18.25 12.69 19.83
C PRO A 26 18.66 11.28 19.39
N ILE A 27 18.16 10.28 20.11
CA ILE A 27 18.18 8.89 19.64
C ILE A 27 17.23 8.87 18.45
N ALA A 28 17.77 9.07 17.25
CA ALA A 28 17.07 8.73 16.02
C ALA A 28 16.89 7.22 16.03
N CYS A 29 15.70 6.74 16.39
CA CYS A 29 15.28 5.41 16.06
C CYS A 29 15.38 5.28 14.55
N GLY A 30 16.48 4.70 14.09
CA GLY A 30 16.64 4.28 12.72
C GLY A 30 15.62 3.16 12.46
N ALA A 31 14.46 3.51 11.92
CA ALA A 31 13.66 2.55 11.22
C ALA A 31 14.55 2.01 10.09
N LYS A 32 14.87 0.72 10.15
CA LYS A 32 15.47 0.02 9.01
C LYS A 32 14.47 0.08 7.87
N GLY A 33 14.62 1.08 7.03
CA GLY A 33 13.95 1.14 5.75
C GLY A 33 14.44 -0.02 4.90
N GLY A 34 13.55 -1.01 4.69
CA GLY A 34 13.69 -1.87 3.54
C GLY A 34 13.68 -0.98 2.31
N SER A 35 14.49 -1.29 1.32
CA SER A 35 14.52 -0.60 0.03
C SER A 35 13.13 -0.63 -0.58
N SER A 36 12.39 0.46 -0.42
CA SER A 36 11.15 0.68 -1.13
C SER A 36 11.53 1.30 -2.48
N SER A 37 11.20 0.64 -3.56
CA SER A 37 10.78 1.30 -4.79
C SER A 37 9.87 2.45 -4.36
N GLY A 38 10.20 3.67 -4.75
CA GLY A 38 9.72 4.95 -4.25
C GLY A 38 8.29 4.94 -3.69
N ASP A 39 8.12 5.57 -2.55
CA ASP A 39 6.91 5.67 -1.70
C ASP A 39 5.56 5.68 -2.46
N PHE A 40 5.09 4.49 -2.88
CA PHE A 40 3.73 4.34 -3.36
C PHE A 40 2.79 4.26 -2.15
N GLU A 41 1.99 5.29 -1.99
CA GLU A 41 0.98 5.31 -0.95
C GLU A 41 -0.21 4.42 -1.35
N LYS A 42 -0.45 3.38 -0.56
CA LYS A 42 -1.49 2.37 -0.82
C LYS A 42 -2.90 2.96 -0.91
N VAL A 43 -3.16 4.04 -0.19
CA VAL A 43 -4.40 4.81 -0.24
C VAL A 43 -4.06 6.25 -0.60
N SER A 44 -4.38 6.67 -1.81
CA SER A 44 -4.02 7.99 -2.32
C SER A 44 -5.08 8.56 -3.26
N GLN A 45 -5.01 9.86 -3.50
CA GLN A 45 -5.93 10.54 -4.40
C GLN A 45 -5.24 11.65 -5.19
N SER A 46 -5.65 11.80 -6.43
CA SER A 46 -5.24 12.91 -7.31
C SER A 46 -6.33 13.98 -7.45
N GLY A 47 -7.54 13.70 -7.00
CA GLY A 47 -8.74 14.51 -7.16
C GLY A 47 -9.47 14.26 -8.48
N ALA A 48 -9.12 13.20 -9.22
CA ALA A 48 -9.84 12.77 -10.40
C ALA A 48 -10.95 11.77 -10.06
N THR A 49 -11.88 11.56 -11.00
CA THR A 49 -12.88 10.50 -10.94
C THR A 49 -12.73 9.67 -12.21
N PHE A 50 -12.52 8.38 -12.05
CA PHE A 50 -12.30 7.46 -13.15
C PHE A 50 -13.52 6.60 -13.42
N SER A 51 -13.67 6.21 -14.69
CA SER A 51 -14.66 5.30 -15.21
C SER A 51 -14.02 4.08 -15.89
N PRO A 52 -14.76 3.02 -16.20
CA PRO A 52 -14.23 1.92 -17.02
C PRO A 52 -13.65 2.38 -18.36
N ASP A 53 -14.22 3.40 -18.99
CA ASP A 53 -13.75 3.93 -20.26
C ASP A 53 -12.34 4.52 -20.19
N ASP A 54 -11.97 5.12 -19.06
CA ASP A 54 -10.61 5.66 -18.85
C ASP A 54 -9.57 4.53 -18.83
N LEU A 55 -9.89 3.38 -18.22
CA LEU A 55 -9.04 2.20 -18.29
C LEU A 55 -8.94 1.63 -19.71
N LEU A 56 -10.04 1.55 -20.42
CA LEU A 56 -10.05 1.06 -21.81
C LEU A 56 -9.23 1.97 -22.72
N ALA A 57 -9.27 3.29 -22.49
CA ALA A 57 -8.47 4.26 -23.24
C ALA A 57 -6.95 4.06 -23.02
N LEU A 58 -6.52 3.56 -21.85
CA LEU A 58 -5.14 3.17 -21.58
C LEU A 58 -4.71 1.85 -22.26
N GLY A 59 -5.62 1.19 -22.96
CA GLY A 59 -5.37 -0.12 -23.56
C GLY A 59 -5.57 -1.29 -22.58
N PHE A 60 -6.24 -1.08 -21.45
CA PHE A 60 -6.69 -2.16 -20.58
C PHE A 60 -7.62 -3.11 -21.35
N LYS A 61 -7.41 -4.39 -21.21
CA LYS A 61 -8.20 -5.44 -21.87
C LYS A 61 -9.16 -6.04 -20.85
N GLN A 62 -10.39 -5.58 -20.87
CA GLN A 62 -11.45 -6.14 -20.03
C GLN A 62 -11.76 -7.58 -20.50
N SER A 63 -11.64 -8.51 -19.57
CA SER A 63 -12.03 -9.92 -19.76
C SER A 63 -13.45 -10.17 -19.29
N ARG A 64 -13.85 -9.54 -18.18
CA ARG A 64 -15.19 -9.68 -17.57
C ARG A 64 -15.67 -8.36 -16.99
N ALA A 65 -16.97 -8.13 -17.10
CA ALA A 65 -17.69 -7.23 -16.22
C ALA A 65 -18.35 -8.07 -15.13
N TYR A 66 -18.13 -7.71 -13.87
CA TYR A 66 -18.74 -8.36 -12.72
C TYR A 66 -20.03 -7.65 -12.32
N SER A 67 -20.99 -8.43 -11.76
CA SER A 67 -22.08 -7.83 -10.99
C SER A 67 -21.49 -7.09 -9.77
N THR A 68 -22.08 -5.94 -9.44
CA THR A 68 -21.75 -5.22 -8.21
C THR A 68 -22.54 -5.71 -6.99
N ASP A 69 -23.36 -6.77 -7.16
CA ASP A 69 -24.07 -7.39 -6.04
C ASP A 69 -23.05 -7.91 -5.00
N GLY A 70 -23.13 -7.40 -3.79
CA GLY A 70 -22.16 -7.68 -2.73
C GLY A 70 -20.98 -6.71 -2.68
N LEU A 71 -20.94 -5.66 -3.52
CA LEU A 71 -20.02 -4.52 -3.44
C LEU A 71 -20.81 -3.24 -3.12
N PRO A 72 -21.07 -2.93 -1.83
CA PRO A 72 -21.82 -1.74 -1.46
C PRO A 72 -21.19 -0.47 -2.04
N GLY A 73 -21.99 0.39 -2.69
CA GLY A 73 -21.54 1.65 -3.26
C GLY A 73 -20.74 1.56 -4.55
N ALA A 74 -20.37 0.38 -5.01
CA ALA A 74 -19.68 0.24 -6.29
C ALA A 74 -20.63 0.47 -7.47
N SER A 75 -20.20 1.27 -8.43
CA SER A 75 -20.93 1.53 -9.69
C SER A 75 -20.57 0.55 -10.80
N ALA A 76 -19.35 0.00 -10.76
CA ALA A 76 -18.87 -1.03 -11.68
C ALA A 76 -17.75 -1.85 -11.04
N ALA A 77 -17.56 -3.06 -11.54
CA ALA A 77 -16.41 -3.90 -11.22
C ALA A 77 -16.01 -4.67 -12.48
N ILE A 78 -14.72 -4.69 -12.79
CA ILE A 78 -14.20 -5.37 -13.97
C ILE A 78 -12.95 -6.18 -13.61
N TYR A 79 -12.80 -7.30 -14.31
CA TYR A 79 -11.58 -8.08 -14.35
C TYR A 79 -10.96 -7.99 -15.74
N GLY A 80 -9.66 -7.87 -15.78
CA GLY A 80 -8.93 -7.83 -17.02
C GLY A 80 -7.44 -7.69 -16.80
N PHE A 81 -6.75 -7.30 -17.86
CA PHE A 81 -5.29 -7.19 -17.84
C PHE A 81 -4.80 -5.97 -18.60
N TRP A 82 -3.67 -5.47 -18.14
CA TRP A 82 -2.97 -4.35 -18.72
C TRP A 82 -1.47 -4.61 -18.78
N ARG A 83 -0.78 -3.98 -19.73
CA ARG A 83 0.68 -4.08 -19.91
C ARG A 83 1.38 -2.83 -19.42
N PRO A 84 2.04 -2.86 -18.26
CA PRO A 84 2.89 -1.76 -17.86
C PRO A 84 4.09 -1.66 -18.82
N ASN A 85 4.29 -0.50 -19.45
CA ASN A 85 5.47 -0.18 -20.25
C ASN A 85 5.90 -1.24 -21.31
N GLY A 86 4.95 -2.02 -21.83
CA GLY A 86 5.24 -3.06 -22.82
C GLY A 86 5.75 -4.39 -22.23
N GLU A 87 5.73 -4.52 -20.91
CA GLU A 87 6.01 -5.76 -20.20
C GLU A 87 4.91 -6.83 -20.40
N ASP A 88 5.04 -7.96 -19.72
CA ASP A 88 4.02 -8.99 -19.74
C ASP A 88 2.69 -8.46 -19.15
N PRO A 89 1.55 -8.98 -19.66
CA PRO A 89 0.25 -8.57 -19.15
C PRO A 89 0.10 -8.92 -17.67
N VAL A 90 -0.43 -7.99 -16.91
CA VAL A 90 -0.72 -8.12 -15.49
C VAL A 90 -2.22 -8.12 -15.28
N ASP A 91 -2.71 -9.03 -14.45
CA ASP A 91 -4.12 -9.14 -14.13
C ASP A 91 -4.51 -8.15 -13.01
N TYR A 92 -5.69 -7.57 -13.18
CA TYR A 92 -6.30 -6.64 -12.23
C TYR A 92 -7.79 -6.94 -12.07
N GLU A 93 -8.28 -6.76 -10.84
CA GLU A 93 -9.69 -6.50 -10.59
C GLU A 93 -9.81 -5.03 -10.21
N VAL A 94 -10.68 -4.28 -10.89
CA VAL A 94 -10.88 -2.84 -10.66
C VAL A 94 -12.32 -2.59 -10.31
N ARG A 95 -12.55 -1.99 -9.14
CA ARG A 95 -13.88 -1.63 -8.63
C ARG A 95 -13.99 -0.11 -8.61
N PHE A 96 -15.10 0.40 -9.11
CA PHE A 96 -15.39 1.83 -9.26
C PHE A 96 -16.44 2.26 -8.25
N TYR A 97 -16.17 3.34 -7.56
CA TYR A 97 -17.06 3.93 -6.55
C TYR A 97 -17.49 5.34 -6.96
N GLY A 98 -18.43 5.92 -6.23
CA GLY A 98 -18.87 7.29 -6.46
C GLY A 98 -17.84 8.35 -6.06
N SER A 99 -17.02 8.03 -5.06
CA SER A 99 -16.01 8.93 -4.51
C SER A 99 -14.82 8.15 -3.93
N HIS A 100 -13.74 8.88 -3.61
CA HIS A 100 -12.60 8.30 -2.85
C HIS A 100 -13.04 7.81 -1.47
N GLU A 101 -13.88 8.57 -0.79
CA GLU A 101 -14.40 8.22 0.54
C GLU A 101 -15.21 6.92 0.49
N ASP A 102 -16.05 6.74 -0.52
CA ASP A 102 -16.79 5.48 -0.73
C ASP A 102 -15.84 4.32 -1.02
N ALA A 103 -14.83 4.53 -1.87
CA ALA A 103 -13.83 3.50 -2.19
C ALA A 103 -13.09 3.03 -0.91
N VAL A 104 -12.72 3.97 -0.04
CA VAL A 104 -12.05 3.65 1.24
C VAL A 104 -13.01 2.97 2.21
N SER A 105 -14.18 3.58 2.47
CA SER A 105 -15.07 3.13 3.55
C SER A 105 -15.83 1.86 3.23
N LEU A 106 -16.19 1.62 1.96
CA LEU A 106 -17.01 0.50 1.52
C LEU A 106 -16.21 -0.57 0.76
N GLY A 107 -15.10 -0.18 0.14
CA GLY A 107 -14.34 -1.06 -0.75
C GLY A 107 -13.19 -1.81 -0.10
N VAL A 108 -12.51 -1.21 0.89
CA VAL A 108 -11.28 -1.76 1.46
C VAL A 108 -11.47 -3.12 2.11
N GLU A 109 -12.51 -3.29 2.93
CA GLU A 109 -12.76 -4.56 3.61
C GLU A 109 -12.95 -5.73 2.64
N LEU A 110 -13.63 -5.47 1.51
CA LEU A 110 -13.84 -6.45 0.45
C LEU A 110 -12.62 -6.63 -0.46
N ALA A 111 -11.71 -5.64 -0.49
CA ALA A 111 -10.42 -5.81 -1.15
C ALA A 111 -9.51 -6.72 -0.33
N VAL A 112 -9.45 -6.54 0.99
CA VAL A 112 -8.72 -7.43 1.91
C VAL A 112 -9.23 -8.88 1.78
N GLU A 113 -10.55 -9.09 1.70
CA GLU A 113 -11.12 -10.43 1.46
C GLU A 113 -10.60 -11.08 0.16
N GLY A 114 -10.24 -10.28 -0.83
CA GLY A 114 -9.84 -10.75 -2.16
C GLY A 114 -8.33 -10.85 -2.38
N THR A 115 -7.49 -10.47 -1.42
CA THR A 115 -6.04 -10.31 -1.61
C THR A 115 -5.22 -10.97 -0.51
N GLY A 116 -3.96 -11.29 -0.82
CA GLY A 116 -3.01 -11.83 0.13
C GLY A 116 -3.23 -13.30 0.45
N ASP A 117 -2.48 -13.79 1.44
CA ASP A 117 -2.48 -15.21 1.82
C ASP A 117 -3.79 -15.65 2.47
N ASP A 118 -4.54 -14.71 3.05
CA ASP A 118 -5.84 -14.95 3.69
C ASP A 118 -7.03 -14.73 2.75
N ALA A 119 -6.78 -14.62 1.44
CA ALA A 119 -7.83 -14.42 0.45
C ALA A 119 -8.87 -15.54 0.47
N VAL A 120 -10.15 -15.18 0.51
CA VAL A 120 -11.28 -16.13 0.53
C VAL A 120 -11.50 -16.67 -0.89
N PHE A 121 -11.37 -18.00 -1.01
CA PHE A 121 -11.51 -18.72 -2.28
C PHE A 121 -12.78 -19.56 -2.38
N ASP A 122 -13.52 -19.72 -1.30
CA ASP A 122 -14.79 -20.43 -1.29
C ASP A 122 -15.96 -19.46 -1.49
N VAL A 123 -16.76 -19.69 -2.51
CA VAL A 123 -17.92 -18.85 -2.83
C VAL A 123 -18.94 -18.82 -1.68
N SER A 124 -19.02 -19.90 -0.88
CA SER A 124 -19.93 -19.96 0.26
C SER A 124 -19.50 -19.08 1.42
N GLU A 125 -18.20 -18.80 1.55
CA GLU A 125 -17.60 -17.98 2.61
C GLU A 125 -17.41 -16.53 2.20
N ALA A 126 -17.29 -16.29 0.88
CA ALA A 126 -17.03 -14.95 0.35
C ALA A 126 -18.25 -14.03 0.48
N ARG A 127 -18.00 -12.81 0.90
CA ARG A 127 -19.01 -11.72 0.91
C ARG A 127 -19.25 -11.20 -0.52
N TYR A 128 -18.18 -11.02 -1.30
CA TYR A 128 -18.28 -10.69 -2.71
C TYR A 128 -18.00 -11.93 -3.56
N LYS A 129 -19.07 -12.59 -3.96
CA LYS A 129 -19.04 -13.92 -4.60
C LYS A 129 -18.57 -13.89 -6.05
N GLU A 130 -18.89 -12.83 -6.78
CA GLU A 130 -18.62 -12.72 -8.21
C GLU A 130 -17.11 -12.73 -8.51
N GLY A 131 -16.29 -12.03 -7.72
CA GLY A 131 -14.85 -11.98 -7.90
C GLY A 131 -14.10 -13.26 -7.57
N VAL A 132 -14.71 -14.21 -6.83
CA VAL A 132 -14.01 -15.41 -6.33
C VAL A 132 -13.41 -16.25 -7.47
N GLN A 133 -14.09 -16.34 -8.60
CA GLN A 133 -13.66 -17.16 -9.74
C GLN A 133 -12.29 -16.75 -10.30
N ASP A 134 -11.93 -15.48 -10.21
CA ASP A 134 -10.68 -14.95 -10.76
C ASP A 134 -9.62 -14.64 -9.67
N ARG A 135 -9.92 -14.86 -8.39
CA ARG A 135 -8.96 -14.68 -7.26
C ARG A 135 -7.88 -15.74 -7.21
N ARG A 136 -8.09 -16.89 -7.86
CA ARG A 136 -7.18 -18.02 -7.85
C ARG A 136 -6.24 -18.00 -9.04
N MET A 137 -5.00 -18.40 -8.80
CA MET A 137 -4.09 -18.76 -9.88
C MET A 137 -3.35 -20.06 -9.54
N VAL A 138 -2.95 -20.80 -10.57
CA VAL A 138 -2.06 -21.94 -10.42
C VAL A 138 -0.64 -21.42 -10.26
N ILE A 139 -0.03 -21.69 -9.10
CA ILE A 139 1.35 -21.32 -8.83
C ILE A 139 2.23 -22.46 -9.30
N GLY A 140 3.08 -22.20 -10.34
CA GLY A 140 3.88 -23.23 -11.03
C GLY A 140 5.00 -23.84 -10.21
N ALA A 141 5.46 -24.99 -10.73
CA ALA A 141 6.63 -25.84 -10.49
C ALA A 141 7.25 -25.97 -9.07
N ALA A 142 7.48 -24.90 -8.33
CA ALA A 142 8.10 -24.97 -7.00
C ALA A 142 7.08 -24.87 -5.84
N ARG A 143 5.87 -24.39 -6.12
CA ARG A 143 4.74 -24.38 -5.21
C ARG A 143 3.57 -24.99 -5.97
N SER A 144 3.49 -26.30 -5.97
CA SER A 144 2.34 -27.02 -6.57
C SER A 144 1.10 -26.70 -5.73
N GLY A 145 0.28 -25.77 -6.19
CA GLY A 145 -0.94 -25.41 -5.49
C GLY A 145 -1.73 -24.30 -6.16
N ILE A 146 -2.86 -24.00 -5.57
CA ILE A 146 -3.68 -22.85 -5.89
C ILE A 146 -3.32 -21.76 -4.87
N GLY A 147 -3.00 -20.57 -5.35
CA GLY A 147 -2.71 -19.43 -4.50
C GLY A 147 -3.48 -18.17 -4.94
N PRO A 148 -3.38 -17.09 -4.17
CA PRO A 148 -4.00 -15.83 -4.52
C PRO A 148 -3.41 -15.27 -5.82
N ARG A 149 -4.28 -14.79 -6.71
CA ARG A 149 -3.88 -14.03 -7.88
C ARG A 149 -3.39 -12.64 -7.48
N TYR A 150 -4.12 -12.01 -6.58
CA TYR A 150 -3.84 -10.66 -6.09
C TYR A 150 -3.12 -10.73 -4.76
N ALA A 151 -1.84 -10.35 -4.73
CA ALA A 151 -1.08 -10.36 -3.48
C ALA A 151 -1.38 -9.12 -2.62
N ASP A 152 -1.87 -8.03 -3.22
CA ASP A 152 -2.31 -6.85 -2.48
C ASP A 152 -3.25 -5.97 -3.33
N TYR A 153 -3.77 -4.90 -2.72
CA TYR A 153 -4.65 -3.92 -3.33
C TYR A 153 -4.15 -2.49 -3.10
N ALA A 154 -4.68 -1.54 -3.87
CA ALA A 154 -4.55 -0.11 -3.61
C ALA A 154 -5.89 0.60 -3.78
N VAL A 155 -6.06 1.74 -3.10
CA VAL A 155 -7.15 2.68 -3.32
C VAL A 155 -6.56 3.93 -3.97
N PHE A 156 -7.07 4.26 -5.15
CA PHE A 156 -6.65 5.44 -5.89
C PHE A 156 -7.87 6.21 -6.40
N ASP A 157 -8.04 7.43 -5.92
CA ASP A 157 -9.27 8.20 -6.18
C ASP A 157 -10.52 7.37 -5.87
N ASN A 158 -11.44 7.23 -6.82
CA ASN A 158 -12.67 6.44 -6.67
C ASN A 158 -12.49 4.94 -7.03
N LEU A 159 -11.25 4.47 -7.15
CA LEU A 159 -10.94 3.09 -7.53
C LEU A 159 -10.43 2.26 -6.36
N VAL A 160 -10.84 0.99 -6.31
CA VAL A 160 -10.15 -0.06 -5.56
C VAL A 160 -9.54 -1.02 -6.58
N LEU A 161 -8.22 -1.16 -6.54
CA LEU A 161 -7.42 -1.95 -7.47
C LEU A 161 -6.89 -3.19 -6.74
N LEU A 162 -7.28 -4.39 -7.14
CA LEU A 162 -6.64 -5.63 -6.71
C LEU A 162 -5.60 -5.99 -7.76
N CYS A 163 -4.34 -6.09 -7.37
CA CYS A 163 -3.22 -6.20 -8.30
C CYS A 163 -2.53 -7.56 -8.19
N GLN A 164 -2.34 -8.21 -9.33
CA GLN A 164 -1.60 -9.46 -9.39
C GLN A 164 -0.17 -9.26 -8.88
N GLY A 165 0.31 -10.21 -8.06
CA GLY A 165 1.69 -10.20 -7.57
C GLY A 165 2.07 -11.52 -6.90
N GLY A 166 3.36 -11.82 -6.88
CA GLY A 166 3.90 -12.94 -6.09
C GLY A 166 4.18 -12.54 -4.63
N THR A 167 4.21 -11.24 -4.35
CA THR A 167 4.38 -10.63 -3.02
C THR A 167 3.56 -9.34 -2.96
N PRO A 168 3.21 -8.84 -1.75
CA PRO A 168 2.53 -7.56 -1.60
C PRO A 168 3.27 -6.40 -2.29
N ASP A 169 4.59 -6.27 -2.09
CA ASP A 169 5.39 -5.21 -2.71
C ASP A 169 5.28 -5.25 -4.25
N HIS A 170 5.39 -6.44 -4.84
CA HIS A 170 5.27 -6.61 -6.29
C HIS A 170 3.85 -6.28 -6.81
N ALA A 171 2.81 -6.58 -6.04
CA ALA A 171 1.45 -6.17 -6.37
C ALA A 171 1.29 -4.64 -6.31
N LEU A 172 1.84 -4.00 -5.27
CA LEU A 172 1.79 -2.54 -5.12
C LEU A 172 2.57 -1.80 -6.21
N GLU A 173 3.72 -2.31 -6.67
CA GLU A 173 4.43 -1.78 -7.84
C GLU A 173 3.53 -1.78 -9.09
N ARG A 174 2.78 -2.85 -9.30
CA ARG A 174 1.84 -2.98 -10.42
C ARG A 174 0.63 -2.06 -10.28
N CYS A 175 0.08 -1.93 -9.06
CA CYS A 175 -0.93 -0.92 -8.77
C CYS A 175 -0.41 0.48 -9.11
N SER A 176 0.79 0.82 -8.63
CA SER A 176 1.45 2.11 -8.90
C SER A 176 1.61 2.39 -10.40
N ALA A 177 2.06 1.40 -11.17
CA ALA A 177 2.21 1.55 -12.61
C ALA A 177 0.89 1.94 -13.30
N LEU A 178 -0.22 1.29 -12.91
CA LEU A 178 -1.54 1.58 -13.47
C LEU A 178 -2.05 2.97 -13.04
N THR A 179 -1.89 3.36 -11.78
CA THR A 179 -2.33 4.68 -11.28
C THR A 179 -1.54 5.82 -11.91
N ILE A 180 -0.23 5.64 -12.13
CA ILE A 180 0.61 6.60 -12.86
C ILE A 180 0.13 6.76 -14.31
N ALA A 181 -0.23 5.66 -14.98
CA ALA A 181 -0.73 5.70 -16.35
C ALA A 181 -2.08 6.43 -16.43
N LEU A 182 -3.01 6.13 -15.50
CA LEU A 182 -4.30 6.83 -15.38
C LEU A 182 -4.12 8.34 -15.21
N THR A 183 -3.26 8.75 -14.28
CA THR A 183 -2.99 10.17 -14.01
C THR A 183 -2.40 10.89 -15.23
N LYS A 184 -1.56 10.22 -16.03
CA LYS A 184 -1.01 10.80 -17.26
C LYS A 184 -2.06 10.89 -18.37
N GLY A 185 -2.96 9.92 -18.48
CA GLY A 185 -4.02 9.91 -19.48
C GLY A 185 -5.02 11.05 -19.32
N VAL A 186 -5.36 11.42 -18.10
CA VAL A 186 -6.30 12.53 -17.80
C VAL A 186 -5.70 13.92 -18.12
N ARG A 187 -4.38 14.04 -18.22
CA ARG A 187 -3.69 15.32 -18.47
C ARG A 187 -3.45 15.63 -19.96
N GLN A 188 -3.87 14.75 -20.85
CA GLN A 188 -3.78 14.94 -22.32
C GLN A 188 -5.13 15.36 -22.89
#